data_60d7d912c26b8a5f0aba890d84581af4
#
_entry.id   60d7d912c26b8a5f0aba890d84581af4
#
_cell.length_a   1.000
_cell.length_b   1.000
_cell.length_c   1.000
_cell.angle_alpha   90.00
_cell.angle_beta   90.00
_cell.angle_gamma   90.00
#
_symmetry.space_group_name_H-M   'P 1'
#
loop_
_entity.id
_entity.type
_entity.pdbx_description
1 polymer ?
#
loop_
_entity_poly.entity_id
_entity_poly.type
_entity_poly.pdbx_seq_one_letter_code
_entity_poly.pdbx_strand_id
1 'polypeptide(L)'
;MKEYDYKKLQNGSDIRGVAKDGVPGENVNLGKEETFRLTRGFAFWLSEKLEKPVESLKISVGHDSRLTAEELKTTIADTLVHIGVKVYDCGLASTPAMFMSTIFPEYACDGAIMITASHLPFNRNGFKYFDKDGGLNKADISAIIAYAESDAGIENL
;
A
#
# COMPACT_ATOMS: atom_id res chain seq x y z
N MET A 1 25.34 2.54 2.11
CA MET A 1 23.96 2.13 2.44
C MET A 1 23.02 3.21 1.90
N LYS A 2 22.03 2.83 1.12
CA LYS A 2 21.06 3.79 0.57
C LYS A 2 20.16 4.25 1.73
N GLU A 3 20.10 5.56 1.94
CA GLU A 3 19.23 6.12 2.96
C GLU A 3 17.86 6.42 2.32
N TYR A 4 16.81 5.88 2.90
CA TYR A 4 15.43 6.09 2.47
C TYR A 4 14.77 7.12 3.38
N ASP A 5 14.04 8.07 2.80
CA ASP A 5 13.28 9.08 3.53
C ASP A 5 11.84 9.07 3.02
N TYR A 6 11.07 8.12 3.53
CA TYR A 6 9.66 7.94 3.15
C TYR A 6 8.69 8.69 4.06
N LYS A 7 9.17 9.36 5.12
CA LYS A 7 8.34 10.21 5.96
C LYS A 7 7.65 11.31 5.16
N LYS A 8 8.28 11.79 4.10
CA LYS A 8 7.71 12.77 3.18
C LYS A 8 6.45 12.30 2.47
N LEU A 9 6.25 10.99 2.38
CA LEU A 9 5.08 10.39 1.76
C LEU A 9 3.92 10.24 2.74
N GLN A 10 4.15 10.42 4.03
CA GLN A 10 3.09 10.35 5.02
C GLN A 10 2.21 11.59 4.98
N ASN A 11 0.92 11.38 4.72
CA ASN A 11 -0.11 12.42 4.77
C ASN A 11 -1.17 11.97 5.78
N GLY A 12 -0.96 12.30 7.05
CA GLY A 12 -1.84 11.84 8.12
C GLY A 12 -1.84 10.32 8.25
N SER A 13 -2.99 9.72 7.99
CA SER A 13 -3.22 8.27 8.04
C SER A 13 -3.10 7.59 6.66
N ASP A 14 -2.58 8.29 5.65
CA ASP A 14 -2.41 7.79 4.30
C ASP A 14 -0.98 7.98 3.80
N ILE A 15 -0.64 7.28 2.73
CA ILE A 15 0.54 7.57 1.90
C ILE A 15 0.08 8.41 0.71
N ARG A 16 0.79 9.49 0.40
CA ARG A 16 0.55 10.35 -0.76
C ARG A 16 1.87 10.75 -1.39
N GLY A 17 1.93 10.79 -2.71
CA GLY A 17 3.13 11.20 -3.41
C GLY A 17 2.90 11.55 -4.86
N VAL A 18 3.97 11.95 -5.53
CA VAL A 18 4.01 12.19 -6.97
C VAL A 18 4.29 10.85 -7.66
N ALA A 19 3.29 10.34 -8.38
CA ALA A 19 3.37 9.05 -9.06
C ALA A 19 3.61 9.19 -10.56
N LYS A 20 3.40 10.37 -11.13
CA LYS A 20 3.57 10.64 -12.57
C LYS A 20 4.31 11.95 -12.78
N ASP A 21 5.26 11.92 -13.70
CA ASP A 21 5.96 13.11 -14.19
C ASP A 21 5.01 13.98 -15.04
N GLY A 22 5.36 15.25 -15.20
CA GLY A 22 4.61 16.17 -16.05
C GLY A 22 4.21 17.50 -15.39
N VAL A 23 4.57 17.69 -14.11
CA VAL A 23 4.37 18.97 -13.41
C VAL A 23 5.75 19.55 -13.07
N PRO A 24 6.11 20.76 -13.55
CA PRO A 24 7.40 21.37 -13.24
C PRO A 24 7.66 21.48 -11.74
N GLY A 25 8.84 21.05 -11.30
CA GLY A 25 9.24 21.09 -9.89
C GLY A 25 8.70 19.94 -9.04
N GLU A 26 7.88 19.05 -9.57
CA GLU A 26 7.37 17.87 -8.88
C GLU A 26 7.93 16.60 -9.48
N ASN A 27 9.00 16.10 -8.87
CA ASN A 27 9.63 14.85 -9.29
C ASN A 27 8.89 13.65 -8.70
N VAL A 28 8.84 12.55 -9.45
CA VAL A 28 8.26 11.29 -8.98
C VAL A 28 8.97 10.83 -7.72
N ASN A 29 8.20 10.62 -6.66
CA ASN A 29 8.65 10.10 -5.37
C ASN A 29 7.80 8.93 -4.85
N LEU A 30 6.78 8.52 -5.61
CA LEU A 30 5.97 7.33 -5.38
C LEU A 30 6.03 6.47 -6.65
N GLY A 31 7.20 5.97 -6.94
CA GLY A 31 7.47 5.09 -8.07
C GLY A 31 7.45 3.61 -7.67
N LYS A 32 8.06 2.79 -8.50
CA LYS A 32 8.06 1.34 -8.34
C LYS A 32 8.79 0.89 -7.06
N GLU A 33 9.94 1.46 -6.75
CA GLU A 33 10.73 1.10 -5.56
C GLU A 33 9.98 1.47 -4.27
N GLU A 34 9.47 2.68 -4.19
CA GLU A 34 8.71 3.15 -3.04
C GLU A 34 7.46 2.28 -2.82
N THR A 35 6.73 2.00 -3.90
CA THR A 35 5.54 1.15 -3.88
C THR A 35 5.87 -0.27 -3.40
N PHE A 36 6.93 -0.87 -3.92
CA PHE A 36 7.42 -2.18 -3.48
C PHE A 36 7.71 -2.19 -1.98
N ARG A 37 8.51 -1.24 -1.50
CA ARG A 37 8.93 -1.19 -0.10
C ARG A 37 7.77 -0.91 0.85
N LEU A 38 6.89 0.01 0.50
CA LEU A 38 5.71 0.33 1.31
C LEU A 38 4.72 -0.84 1.36
N THR A 39 4.52 -1.54 0.26
CA THR A 39 3.65 -2.72 0.20
C THR A 39 4.18 -3.85 1.08
N ARG A 40 5.47 -4.13 1.00
CA ARG A 40 6.15 -5.08 1.89
C ARG A 40 6.04 -4.65 3.34
N GLY A 41 6.26 -3.36 3.61
CA GLY A 41 6.11 -2.80 4.95
C GLY A 41 4.72 -3.00 5.54
N PHE A 42 3.68 -2.78 4.74
CA PHE A 42 2.31 -3.05 5.17
C PHE A 42 2.07 -4.53 5.48
N ALA A 43 2.53 -5.42 4.64
CA ALA A 43 2.39 -6.86 4.88
C ALA A 43 3.10 -7.30 6.16
N PHE A 44 4.30 -6.83 6.42
CA PHE A 44 5.02 -7.15 7.65
C PHE A 44 4.38 -6.54 8.90
N TRP A 45 3.92 -5.29 8.80
CA TRP A 45 3.17 -4.66 9.88
C TRP A 45 1.91 -5.46 10.22
N LEU A 46 1.17 -5.89 9.21
CA LEU A 46 -0.06 -6.67 9.38
C LEU A 46 0.23 -8.06 9.96
N SER A 47 1.28 -8.71 9.49
CA SER A 47 1.76 -9.99 9.99
C SER A 47 2.08 -9.93 11.49
N GLU A 48 2.79 -8.89 11.92
CA GLU A 48 3.13 -8.68 13.31
C GLU A 48 1.88 -8.39 14.15
N LYS A 49 1.00 -7.51 13.70
CA LYS A 49 -0.24 -7.16 14.41
C LYS A 49 -1.14 -8.37 14.63
N LEU A 50 -1.26 -9.24 13.63
CA LEU A 50 -2.14 -10.41 13.67
C LEU A 50 -1.45 -11.66 14.21
N GLU A 51 -0.15 -11.61 14.48
CA GLU A 51 0.64 -12.75 14.89
C GLU A 51 0.50 -13.94 13.93
N LYS A 52 0.53 -13.63 12.62
CA LYS A 52 0.43 -14.59 11.52
C LYS A 52 1.65 -14.53 10.62
N PRO A 53 2.09 -15.66 10.06
CA PRO A 53 3.10 -15.62 8.98
C PRO A 53 2.61 -14.81 7.78
N VAL A 54 3.52 -14.11 7.12
CA VAL A 54 3.19 -13.30 5.92
C VAL A 54 2.47 -14.15 4.87
N GLU A 55 2.90 -15.41 4.69
CA GLU A 55 2.36 -16.34 3.69
C GLU A 55 0.92 -16.77 3.97
N SER A 56 0.41 -16.52 5.18
CA SER A 56 -0.98 -16.82 5.54
C SER A 56 -1.91 -15.64 5.36
N LEU A 57 -1.38 -14.46 5.02
CA LEU A 57 -2.18 -13.26 4.85
C LEU A 57 -2.98 -13.26 3.56
N LYS A 58 -4.13 -12.62 3.61
CA LYS A 58 -4.97 -12.28 2.46
C LYS A 58 -5.10 -10.76 2.43
N ILE A 59 -4.72 -10.14 1.32
CA ILE A 59 -4.79 -8.69 1.16
C ILE A 59 -5.52 -8.38 -0.14
N SER A 60 -6.52 -7.50 -0.06
CA SER A 60 -7.22 -6.97 -1.22
C SER A 60 -6.55 -5.70 -1.72
N VAL A 61 -6.60 -5.49 -3.03
CA VAL A 61 -6.07 -4.29 -3.69
C VAL A 61 -7.12 -3.77 -4.66
N GLY A 62 -7.42 -2.49 -4.57
CA GLY A 62 -8.31 -1.81 -5.48
C GLY A 62 -7.84 -0.38 -5.75
N HIS A 63 -8.44 0.26 -6.74
CA HIS A 63 -8.02 1.60 -7.15
C HIS A 63 -9.19 2.42 -7.68
N ASP A 64 -9.01 3.74 -7.67
CA ASP A 64 -9.87 4.67 -8.39
C ASP A 64 -9.43 4.84 -9.85
N SER A 65 -9.96 5.84 -10.55
CA SER A 65 -9.74 6.05 -11.98
C SER A 65 -8.47 6.83 -12.35
N ARG A 66 -7.52 6.98 -11.44
CA ARG A 66 -6.29 7.75 -11.70
C ARG A 66 -5.39 7.10 -12.75
N LEU A 67 -4.65 7.93 -13.50
CA LEU A 67 -3.80 7.50 -14.60
C LEU A 67 -2.74 6.46 -14.19
N THR A 68 -2.20 6.58 -12.98
CA THR A 68 -1.14 5.68 -12.47
C THR A 68 -1.67 4.47 -11.71
N ALA A 69 -2.98 4.32 -11.62
CA ALA A 69 -3.61 3.30 -10.77
C ALA A 69 -3.20 1.88 -11.17
N GLU A 70 -3.27 1.54 -12.44
CA GLU A 70 -2.94 0.19 -12.94
C GLU A 70 -1.47 -0.16 -12.73
N GLU A 71 -0.57 0.77 -12.97
CA GLU A 71 0.86 0.57 -12.77
C GLU A 71 1.19 0.31 -11.29
N LEU A 72 0.64 1.12 -10.39
CA LEU A 72 0.82 0.95 -8.95
C LEU A 72 0.18 -0.35 -8.45
N LYS A 73 -1.01 -0.70 -8.95
CA LYS A 73 -1.68 -1.96 -8.62
C LYS A 73 -0.82 -3.16 -9.02
N THR A 74 -0.25 -3.13 -10.21
CA THR A 74 0.63 -4.21 -10.69
C THR A 74 1.82 -4.40 -9.75
N THR A 75 2.50 -3.32 -9.38
CA THR A 75 3.63 -3.37 -8.46
C THR A 75 3.23 -3.91 -7.08
N ILE A 76 2.09 -3.46 -6.55
CA ILE A 76 1.55 -3.94 -5.28
C ILE A 76 1.24 -5.43 -5.35
N ALA A 77 0.49 -5.86 -6.35
CA ALA A 77 0.10 -7.26 -6.51
C ALA A 77 1.32 -8.17 -6.67
N ASP A 78 2.27 -7.79 -7.52
CA ASP A 78 3.50 -8.56 -7.74
C ASP A 78 4.32 -8.67 -6.44
N THR A 79 4.43 -7.59 -5.68
CA THR A 79 5.13 -7.58 -4.40
C THR A 79 4.49 -8.54 -3.41
N LEU A 80 3.17 -8.47 -3.26
CA LEU A 80 2.42 -9.32 -2.33
C LEU A 80 2.54 -10.79 -2.71
N VAL A 81 2.37 -11.12 -3.98
CA VAL A 81 2.52 -12.50 -4.48
C VAL A 81 3.94 -13.01 -4.23
N HIS A 82 4.94 -12.18 -4.48
CA HIS A 82 6.34 -12.55 -4.31
C HIS A 82 6.69 -12.94 -2.86
N ILE A 83 6.10 -12.24 -1.88
CA ILE A 83 6.29 -12.56 -0.46
C ILE A 83 5.30 -13.60 0.08
N GLY A 84 4.49 -14.20 -0.79
CA GLY A 84 3.61 -15.32 -0.45
C GLY A 84 2.20 -14.95 -0.01
N VAL A 85 1.82 -13.69 -0.06
CA VAL A 85 0.48 -13.22 0.32
C VAL A 85 -0.55 -13.59 -0.75
N LYS A 86 -1.73 -14.03 -0.33
CA LYS A 86 -2.87 -14.23 -1.23
C LYS A 86 -3.51 -12.87 -1.55
N VAL A 87 -3.50 -12.52 -2.83
CA VAL A 87 -4.00 -11.23 -3.32
C VAL A 87 -5.41 -11.37 -3.90
N TYR A 88 -6.29 -10.46 -3.51
CA TYR A 88 -7.60 -10.25 -4.12
C TYR A 88 -7.57 -8.95 -4.91
N ASP A 89 -7.54 -9.03 -6.24
CA ASP A 89 -7.60 -7.87 -7.12
C ASP A 89 -9.06 -7.44 -7.28
N CYS A 90 -9.43 -6.32 -6.67
CA CYS A 90 -10.78 -5.75 -6.72
C CYS A 90 -10.99 -4.80 -7.91
N GLY A 91 -9.93 -4.50 -8.66
CA GLY A 91 -9.99 -3.60 -9.81
C GLY A 91 -10.43 -2.19 -9.44
N LEU A 92 -11.26 -1.59 -10.29
CA LEU A 92 -11.87 -0.27 -10.01
C LEU A 92 -12.88 -0.43 -8.86
N ALA A 93 -12.60 0.23 -7.76
CA ALA A 93 -13.38 0.08 -6.52
C ALA A 93 -13.52 1.42 -5.79
N SER A 94 -14.44 1.47 -4.86
CA SER A 94 -14.58 2.60 -3.94
C SER A 94 -13.80 2.35 -2.64
N THR A 95 -13.44 3.40 -1.94
CA THR A 95 -12.77 3.29 -0.63
C THR A 95 -13.60 2.48 0.38
N PRO A 96 -14.94 2.71 0.53
CA PRO A 96 -15.75 1.86 1.41
C PRO A 96 -15.76 0.39 1.00
N ALA A 97 -15.79 0.09 -0.30
CA ALA A 97 -15.76 -1.30 -0.78
C ALA A 97 -14.47 -2.02 -0.36
N MET A 98 -13.34 -1.32 -0.36
CA MET A 98 -12.07 -1.89 0.07
C MET A 98 -12.05 -2.23 1.56
N PHE A 99 -12.62 -1.37 2.41
CA PHE A 99 -12.82 -1.72 3.82
C PHE A 99 -13.72 -2.95 3.96
N MET A 100 -14.83 -2.99 3.23
CA MET A 100 -15.78 -4.10 3.31
C MET A 100 -15.19 -5.44 2.86
N SER A 101 -14.15 -5.44 2.02
CA SER A 101 -13.44 -6.67 1.64
C SER A 101 -12.77 -7.37 2.84
N THR A 102 -12.50 -6.64 3.91
CA THR A 102 -11.98 -7.22 5.17
C THR A 102 -13.08 -7.79 6.06
N ILE A 103 -14.34 -7.38 5.84
CA ILE A 103 -15.49 -7.68 6.70
C ILE A 103 -16.37 -8.78 6.09
N PHE A 104 -16.64 -8.75 4.78
CA PHE A 104 -17.50 -9.73 4.14
C PHE A 104 -16.93 -11.14 4.24
N PRO A 105 -17.72 -12.14 4.71
CA PRO A 105 -17.23 -13.49 4.90
C PRO A 105 -16.67 -14.17 3.64
N GLU A 106 -17.19 -13.80 2.47
CA GLU A 106 -16.75 -14.34 1.18
C GLU A 106 -15.28 -14.01 0.86
N TYR A 107 -14.81 -12.87 1.34
CA TYR A 107 -13.43 -12.41 1.14
C TYR A 107 -12.61 -12.53 2.40
N ALA A 108 -13.09 -11.98 3.50
CA ALA A 108 -12.47 -11.99 4.82
C ALA A 108 -10.96 -11.68 4.76
N CYS A 109 -10.59 -10.68 3.97
CA CYS A 109 -9.19 -10.26 3.85
C CYS A 109 -8.66 -9.75 5.18
N ASP A 110 -7.41 -10.03 5.48
CA ASP A 110 -6.74 -9.54 6.70
C ASP A 110 -6.48 -8.03 6.61
N GLY A 111 -6.23 -7.54 5.40
CA GLY A 111 -6.02 -6.13 5.13
C GLY A 111 -6.43 -5.76 3.71
N ALA A 112 -6.47 -4.45 3.45
CA ALA A 112 -6.82 -3.90 2.14
C ALA A 112 -5.97 -2.69 1.81
N ILE A 113 -5.64 -2.53 0.53
CA ILE A 113 -4.95 -1.37 -0.01
C ILE A 113 -5.83 -0.70 -1.04
N MET A 114 -6.22 0.55 -0.80
CA MET A 114 -6.91 1.40 -1.76
C MET A 114 -5.93 2.38 -2.38
N ILE A 115 -5.76 2.30 -3.70
CA ILE A 115 -4.90 3.21 -4.45
C ILE A 115 -5.74 4.41 -4.84
N THR A 116 -5.49 5.54 -4.17
CA THR A 116 -6.23 6.78 -4.38
C THR A 116 -5.45 7.98 -3.86
N ALA A 117 -5.66 9.12 -4.48
CA ALA A 117 -5.21 10.41 -3.96
C ALA A 117 -6.38 11.38 -3.78
N SER A 118 -7.61 10.85 -3.65
CA SER A 118 -8.82 11.65 -3.45
C SER A 118 -8.99 12.72 -4.52
N HIS A 119 -8.89 13.99 -4.16
CA HIS A 119 -9.06 15.14 -5.04
C HIS A 119 -7.75 15.79 -5.51
N LEU A 120 -6.61 15.19 -5.20
CA LEU A 120 -5.30 15.73 -5.60
C LEU A 120 -5.11 15.71 -7.12
N PRO A 121 -4.19 16.53 -7.69
CA PRO A 121 -3.95 16.61 -9.12
C PRO A 121 -3.58 15.27 -9.77
N PHE A 122 -3.67 15.22 -11.10
CA PHE A 122 -3.52 14.01 -11.90
C PHE A 122 -2.19 13.26 -11.71
N ASN A 123 -1.11 13.98 -11.36
CA ASN A 123 0.22 13.41 -11.17
C ASN A 123 0.41 12.76 -9.79
N ARG A 124 -0.54 12.96 -8.88
CA ARG A 124 -0.52 12.42 -7.53
C ARG A 124 -1.23 11.09 -7.45
N ASN A 125 -0.75 10.26 -6.56
CA ASN A 125 -1.47 9.06 -6.12
C ASN A 125 -1.09 8.73 -4.68
N GLY A 126 -1.62 7.66 -4.16
CA GLY A 126 -1.34 7.26 -2.79
C GLY A 126 -1.99 5.97 -2.41
N PHE A 127 -1.77 5.59 -1.17
CA PHE A 127 -2.29 4.34 -0.60
C PHE A 127 -3.03 4.65 0.70
N LYS A 128 -4.25 4.14 0.80
CA LYS A 128 -5.00 4.06 2.03
C LYS A 128 -5.07 2.60 2.44
N TYR A 129 -4.70 2.34 3.68
CA TYR A 129 -4.66 0.98 4.20
C TYR A 129 -5.79 0.74 5.18
N PHE A 130 -6.32 -0.48 5.13
CA PHE A 130 -7.33 -0.96 6.06
C PHE A 130 -6.90 -2.29 6.67
N ASP A 131 -7.30 -2.50 7.91
CA ASP A 131 -7.44 -3.82 8.50
C ASP A 131 -8.91 -4.03 8.91
N LYS A 132 -9.21 -5.08 9.66
CA LYS A 132 -10.58 -5.38 10.07
C LYS A 132 -11.17 -4.36 11.04
N ASP A 133 -10.33 -3.54 11.66
CA ASP A 133 -10.75 -2.49 12.59
C ASP A 133 -11.05 -1.16 11.87
N GLY A 134 -10.74 -1.06 10.58
CA GLY A 134 -10.96 0.13 9.77
C GLY A 134 -9.69 0.70 9.15
N GLY A 135 -9.73 1.99 8.80
CA GLY A 135 -8.55 2.70 8.31
C GLY A 135 -7.48 2.80 9.38
N LEU A 136 -6.23 2.68 8.97
CA LEU A 136 -5.09 2.78 9.88
C LEU A 136 -4.92 4.21 10.39
N ASN A 137 -4.27 4.36 11.53
CA ASN A 137 -3.97 5.67 12.11
C ASN A 137 -2.55 6.13 11.75
N LYS A 138 -2.19 7.36 12.16
CA LYS A 138 -0.86 7.94 11.88
C LYS A 138 0.30 7.10 12.41
N ALA A 139 0.16 6.51 13.60
CA ALA A 139 1.20 5.68 14.20
C ALA A 139 1.41 4.39 13.41
N ASP A 140 0.34 3.81 12.90
CA ASP A 140 0.41 2.62 12.04
C ASP A 140 1.17 2.93 10.73
N ILE A 141 0.87 4.08 10.10
CA ILE A 141 1.58 4.50 8.89
C ILE A 141 3.06 4.75 9.17
N SER A 142 3.40 5.36 10.30
CA SER A 142 4.80 5.56 10.70
C SER A 142 5.53 4.21 10.88
N ALA A 143 4.86 3.22 11.44
CA ALA A 143 5.42 1.86 11.59
C ALA A 143 5.63 1.18 10.22
N ILE A 144 4.67 1.32 9.31
CA ILE A 144 4.78 0.80 7.93
C ILE A 144 5.98 1.44 7.22
N ILE A 145 6.15 2.75 7.35
CA ILE A 145 7.29 3.48 6.79
C ILE A 145 8.62 2.96 7.36
N ALA A 146 8.68 2.71 8.66
CA ALA A 146 9.89 2.16 9.28
C ALA A 146 10.26 0.78 8.69
N TYR A 147 9.27 -0.10 8.47
CA TYR A 147 9.49 -1.36 7.76
C TYR A 147 9.95 -1.14 6.32
N ALA A 148 9.33 -0.17 5.62
CA ALA A 148 9.66 0.13 4.22
C ALA A 148 11.10 0.62 4.06
N GLU A 149 11.60 1.40 4.99
CA GLU A 149 12.98 1.92 5.00
C GLU A 149 14.02 0.88 5.41
N SER A 150 13.61 -0.19 6.09
CA SER A 150 14.51 -1.28 6.49
C SER A 150 14.74 -2.26 5.36
N ASP A 151 15.88 -2.97 5.39
CA ASP A 151 16.18 -4.05 4.46
C ASP A 151 15.80 -5.43 5.03
N ALA A 152 15.13 -5.48 6.18
CA ALA A 152 14.66 -6.72 6.78
C ALA A 152 13.72 -7.47 5.82
N GLY A 153 14.02 -8.74 5.57
CA GLY A 153 13.25 -9.59 4.67
C GLY A 153 13.51 -9.41 3.18
N ILE A 154 14.38 -8.47 2.77
CA ILE A 154 14.80 -8.34 1.37
C ILE A 154 15.88 -9.37 1.01
N GLU A 155 16.67 -9.81 1.97
CA GLU A 155 17.82 -10.69 1.76
C GLU A 155 17.47 -12.06 1.15
N ASN A 156 16.19 -12.42 1.16
CA ASN A 156 15.67 -13.68 0.64
C ASN A 156 14.78 -13.51 -0.61
N LEU A 157 14.81 -12.33 -1.22
CA LEU A 157 14.00 -12.01 -2.40
C LEU A 157 14.82 -12.09 -3.69
#